data_a820060a44d61e00dc809161b70c9911
#
_entry.id   a820060a44d61e00dc809161b70c9911
#
_cell.length_a   1.000
_cell.length_b   1.000
_cell.length_c   1.000
_cell.angle_alpha   90.00
_cell.angle_beta   90.00
_cell.angle_gamma   90.00
#
_symmetry.space_group_name_H-M   'P 1'
#
loop_
_entity.id
_entity.type
_entity.pdbx_description
1 polymer ?
#
loop_
_entity_poly.entity_id
_entity_poly.type
_entity_poly.pdbx_seq_one_letter_code
_entity_poly.pdbx_strand_id
1 'polypeptide(L)'
;MTETIIELKNLSIGYGNKSVLQDVNAKINKGEIVGIIGCNGAGKSTLLKTIRGLLPKQSGEILYFGRKLESFSEKELAREVAYLQQNVEVGFGYTGKDIVLAGRYSYMKWWKGESISDEELALKCMEYTGTKELAERPVNEVSGGQKQRILLAKVLAQQTPILFLDEPTTGLDMVYQEEIFRFSKALAEMGKTILMVVHELNLAAKYCSRIILLGEGTVIADGRPDNVFTEKILSKAYNAPVRVIRSHNTNEIIEISTKEDNGRCQRDKELLELICCKGSIC
;
A
#
# COMPACT_ATOMS: atom_id res chain seq x y z
N MET A 1 20.00 -16.58 8.50
CA MET A 1 19.77 -16.17 7.09
C MET A 1 18.31 -15.72 6.99
N THR A 2 18.05 -14.55 6.46
CA THR A 2 16.67 -14.06 6.25
C THR A 2 16.02 -14.86 5.11
N GLU A 3 14.85 -15.40 5.36
CA GLU A 3 14.09 -16.22 4.40
C GLU A 3 13.44 -15.29 3.34
N THR A 4 13.88 -15.39 2.08
CA THR A 4 13.26 -14.66 0.96
C THR A 4 11.94 -15.33 0.59
N ILE A 5 10.84 -14.56 0.64
CA ILE A 5 9.50 -15.06 0.36
C ILE A 5 8.94 -14.58 -0.98
N ILE A 6 9.37 -13.40 -1.47
CA ILE A 6 9.06 -12.92 -2.82
C ILE A 6 10.35 -12.51 -3.50
N GLU A 7 10.57 -12.95 -4.74
CA GLU A 7 11.71 -12.54 -5.55
C GLU A 7 11.20 -12.06 -6.93
N LEU A 8 11.62 -10.86 -7.31
CA LEU A 8 11.37 -10.26 -8.61
C LEU A 8 12.66 -10.27 -9.41
N LYS A 9 12.62 -10.81 -10.64
CA LYS A 9 13.79 -10.90 -11.52
C LYS A 9 13.49 -10.26 -12.87
N ASN A 10 14.18 -9.17 -13.17
CA ASN A 10 14.08 -8.42 -14.42
C ASN A 10 12.62 -8.17 -14.82
N LEU A 11 11.78 -7.86 -13.80
CA LEU A 11 10.34 -7.73 -13.98
C LEU A 11 10.01 -6.43 -14.70
N SER A 12 9.33 -6.54 -15.84
CA SER A 12 8.73 -5.40 -16.55
C SER A 12 7.22 -5.51 -16.55
N ILE A 13 6.55 -4.39 -16.29
CA ILE A 13 5.11 -4.30 -16.12
C ILE A 13 4.52 -3.12 -16.90
N GLY A 14 3.25 -3.25 -17.28
CA GLY A 14 2.57 -2.19 -18.02
C GLY A 14 1.19 -2.62 -18.51
N TYR A 15 0.61 -1.80 -19.38
CA TYR A 15 -0.70 -2.03 -19.98
C TYR A 15 -0.56 -2.13 -21.49
N GLY A 16 -0.86 -3.30 -22.05
CA GLY A 16 -0.62 -3.57 -23.47
C GLY A 16 0.84 -3.32 -23.85
N ASN A 17 1.09 -2.46 -24.82
CA ASN A 17 2.44 -2.10 -25.28
C ASN A 17 3.08 -0.95 -24.47
N LYS A 18 2.34 -0.32 -23.53
CA LYS A 18 2.87 0.77 -22.72
C LYS A 18 3.54 0.21 -21.47
N SER A 19 4.87 0.30 -21.41
CA SER A 19 5.61 -0.04 -20.21
C SER A 19 5.42 1.01 -19.12
N VAL A 20 5.27 0.56 -17.87
CA VAL A 20 5.14 1.41 -16.67
C VAL A 20 6.40 1.30 -15.83
N LEU A 21 6.91 0.10 -15.60
CA LEU A 21 8.19 -0.15 -14.96
C LEU A 21 8.97 -1.20 -15.73
N GLN A 22 10.29 -1.04 -15.78
CA GLN A 22 11.20 -1.94 -16.45
C GLN A 22 12.31 -2.39 -15.51
N ASP A 23 12.73 -3.64 -15.72
CA ASP A 23 13.89 -4.24 -15.04
C ASP A 23 13.85 -4.14 -13.51
N VAL A 24 12.68 -4.36 -12.92
CA VAL A 24 12.52 -4.36 -11.46
C VAL A 24 13.11 -5.63 -10.89
N ASN A 25 14.11 -5.47 -10.04
CA ASN A 25 14.77 -6.54 -9.30
C ASN A 25 14.63 -6.26 -7.81
N ALA A 26 14.01 -7.19 -7.05
CA ALA A 26 13.84 -7.06 -5.61
C ALA A 26 13.70 -8.43 -4.95
N LYS A 27 14.16 -8.55 -3.70
CA LYS A 27 13.93 -9.72 -2.84
C LYS A 27 13.28 -9.26 -1.56
N ILE A 28 12.08 -9.72 -1.28
CA ILE A 28 11.33 -9.40 -0.06
C ILE A 28 11.48 -10.57 0.91
N ASN A 29 11.89 -10.27 2.14
CA ASN A 29 12.13 -11.27 3.15
C ASN A 29 10.96 -11.34 4.14
N LYS A 30 10.86 -12.46 4.81
CA LYS A 30 9.87 -12.70 5.86
C LYS A 30 10.01 -11.67 6.99
N GLY A 31 8.88 -11.14 7.43
CA GLY A 31 8.83 -10.17 8.52
C GLY A 31 9.21 -8.74 8.12
N GLU A 32 9.45 -8.46 6.83
CA GLU A 32 9.67 -7.09 6.37
C GLU A 32 8.36 -6.30 6.25
N ILE A 33 8.43 -4.99 6.55
CA ILE A 33 7.45 -4.00 6.12
C ILE A 33 8.09 -3.18 5.01
N VAL A 34 7.64 -3.42 3.79
CA VAL A 34 8.17 -2.76 2.59
C VAL A 34 7.22 -1.64 2.17
N GLY A 35 7.65 -0.40 2.30
CA GLY A 35 6.94 0.76 1.76
C GLY A 35 7.29 0.95 0.27
N ILE A 36 6.29 0.92 -0.61
CA ILE A 36 6.44 1.26 -2.03
C ILE A 36 6.02 2.71 -2.19
N ILE A 37 6.97 3.58 -2.54
CA ILE A 37 6.76 5.02 -2.65
C ILE A 37 7.16 5.54 -4.04
N GLY A 38 6.75 6.75 -4.35
CA GLY A 38 7.04 7.43 -5.62
C GLY A 38 5.91 8.37 -6.02
N CYS A 39 6.13 9.19 -7.04
CA CYS A 39 5.12 10.10 -7.58
C CYS A 39 3.84 9.40 -8.01
N ASN A 40 2.75 10.17 -8.14
CA ASN A 40 1.53 9.66 -8.76
C ASN A 40 1.83 9.21 -10.20
N GLY A 41 1.31 8.03 -10.57
CA GLY A 41 1.61 7.44 -11.88
C GLY A 41 2.96 6.71 -11.98
N ALA A 42 3.79 6.63 -10.93
CA ALA A 42 5.07 5.91 -10.94
C ALA A 42 4.93 4.37 -11.03
N GLY A 43 3.71 3.83 -11.05
CA GLY A 43 3.49 2.40 -11.20
C GLY A 43 3.36 1.61 -9.90
N LYS A 44 3.24 2.26 -8.74
CA LYS A 44 3.15 1.62 -7.41
C LYS A 44 2.05 0.55 -7.33
N SER A 45 0.80 0.94 -7.56
CA SER A 45 -0.35 0.01 -7.54
C SER A 45 -0.29 -1.02 -8.68
N THR A 46 0.26 -0.64 -9.85
CA THR A 46 0.48 -1.56 -10.97
C THR A 46 1.47 -2.65 -10.58
N LEU A 47 2.58 -2.29 -9.93
CA LEU A 47 3.57 -3.23 -9.40
C LEU A 47 2.92 -4.20 -8.41
N LEU A 48 2.21 -3.67 -7.43
CA LEU A 48 1.57 -4.49 -6.39
C LEU A 48 0.52 -5.46 -6.99
N LYS A 49 -0.31 -4.98 -7.94
CA LYS A 49 -1.28 -5.80 -8.67
C LYS A 49 -0.60 -6.89 -9.51
N THR A 50 0.49 -6.56 -10.19
CA THR A 50 1.23 -7.54 -11.01
C THR A 50 1.90 -8.60 -10.13
N ILE A 51 2.53 -8.21 -9.02
CA ILE A 51 3.11 -9.19 -8.08
C ILE A 51 2.01 -10.10 -7.53
N ARG A 52 0.81 -9.56 -7.24
CA ARG A 52 -0.35 -10.36 -6.78
C ARG A 52 -0.93 -11.28 -7.86
N GLY A 53 -0.54 -11.12 -9.11
CA GLY A 53 -1.10 -11.89 -10.24
C GLY A 53 -2.44 -11.36 -10.77
N LEU A 54 -2.85 -10.16 -10.37
CA LEU A 54 -4.08 -9.50 -10.85
C LEU A 54 -3.89 -8.79 -12.20
N LEU A 55 -2.65 -8.47 -12.55
CA LEU A 55 -2.27 -7.93 -13.85
C LEU A 55 -1.16 -8.79 -14.46
N PRO A 56 -1.17 -9.02 -15.78
CA PRO A 56 -0.10 -9.74 -16.43
C PRO A 56 1.20 -8.93 -16.40
N LYS A 57 2.32 -9.59 -16.21
CA LYS A 57 3.64 -9.01 -16.44
C LYS A 57 3.95 -8.93 -17.94
N GLN A 58 4.80 -8.01 -18.36
CA GLN A 58 5.30 -7.94 -19.72
C GLN A 58 6.51 -8.87 -19.93
N SER A 59 7.43 -8.93 -18.93
CA SER A 59 8.58 -9.84 -18.95
C SER A 59 9.11 -10.08 -17.53
N GLY A 60 10.11 -10.95 -17.40
CA GLY A 60 10.75 -11.27 -16.12
C GLY A 60 10.04 -12.37 -15.35
N GLU A 61 10.42 -12.57 -14.09
CA GLU A 61 9.90 -13.61 -13.21
C GLU A 61 9.45 -13.04 -11.87
N ILE A 62 8.37 -13.63 -11.33
CA ILE A 62 7.89 -13.41 -9.96
C ILE A 62 7.88 -14.77 -9.27
N LEU A 63 8.62 -14.88 -8.17
CA LEU A 63 8.66 -16.11 -7.39
C LEU A 63 8.11 -15.87 -5.98
N TYR A 64 7.30 -16.80 -5.50
CA TYR A 64 6.86 -16.92 -4.12
C TYR A 64 7.45 -18.19 -3.52
N PHE A 65 8.19 -18.06 -2.43
CA PHE A 65 8.85 -19.19 -1.76
C PHE A 65 9.69 -20.04 -2.75
N GLY A 66 10.34 -19.39 -3.73
CA GLY A 66 11.12 -20.04 -4.79
C GLY A 66 10.31 -20.67 -5.93
N ARG A 67 8.97 -20.65 -5.88
CA ARG A 67 8.07 -21.15 -6.93
C ARG A 67 7.57 -20.01 -7.81
N LYS A 68 7.47 -20.22 -9.13
CA LYS A 68 6.94 -19.21 -10.07
C LYS A 68 5.48 -18.90 -9.76
N LEU A 69 5.10 -17.62 -9.86
CA LEU A 69 3.73 -17.17 -9.67
C LEU A 69 2.70 -17.98 -10.48
N GLU A 70 3.03 -18.27 -11.72
CA GLU A 70 2.17 -19.00 -12.65
C GLU A 70 1.93 -20.47 -12.24
N SER A 71 2.70 -21.00 -11.30
CA SER A 71 2.50 -22.36 -10.77
C SER A 71 1.49 -22.45 -9.63
N PHE A 72 1.00 -21.30 -9.14
CA PHE A 72 -0.03 -21.26 -8.12
C PHE A 72 -1.41 -21.18 -8.73
N SER A 73 -2.36 -21.95 -8.24
CA SER A 73 -3.77 -21.67 -8.46
C SER A 73 -4.18 -20.39 -7.72
N GLU A 74 -5.25 -19.72 -8.18
CA GLU A 74 -5.78 -18.52 -7.51
C GLU A 74 -6.11 -18.78 -6.03
N LYS A 75 -6.65 -19.98 -5.74
CA LYS A 75 -7.00 -20.37 -4.37
C LYS A 75 -5.77 -20.58 -3.49
N GLU A 76 -4.70 -21.19 -4.02
CA GLU A 76 -3.44 -21.32 -3.31
C GLU A 76 -2.84 -19.94 -3.03
N LEU A 77 -2.73 -19.09 -4.06
CA LEU A 77 -2.18 -17.75 -3.90
C LEU A 77 -3.01 -16.89 -2.94
N ALA A 78 -4.35 -17.05 -2.90
CA ALA A 78 -5.21 -16.36 -1.96
C ALA A 78 -5.01 -16.81 -0.49
N ARG A 79 -4.38 -17.96 -0.26
CA ARG A 79 -3.98 -18.39 1.10
C ARG A 79 -2.61 -17.84 1.51
N GLU A 80 -1.79 -17.45 0.54
CA GLU A 80 -0.47 -16.88 0.78
C GLU A 80 -0.49 -15.36 0.87
N VAL A 81 -1.34 -14.69 0.06
CA VAL A 81 -1.33 -13.25 -0.09
C VAL A 81 -2.74 -12.66 0.01
N ALA A 82 -3.00 -11.89 1.04
CA ALA A 82 -4.16 -11.01 1.11
C ALA A 82 -3.86 -9.69 0.38
N TYR A 83 -4.88 -9.10 -0.25
CA TYR A 83 -4.74 -7.85 -0.99
C TYR A 83 -5.86 -6.86 -0.63
N LEU A 84 -5.47 -5.71 -0.05
CA LEU A 84 -6.33 -4.55 0.12
C LEU A 84 -6.20 -3.66 -1.12
N GLN A 85 -7.24 -3.60 -1.92
CA GLN A 85 -7.30 -2.77 -3.11
C GLN A 85 -7.78 -1.36 -2.76
N GLN A 86 -7.20 -0.34 -3.38
CA GLN A 86 -7.52 1.08 -3.16
C GLN A 86 -9.00 1.41 -3.40
N ASN A 87 -9.56 0.97 -4.52
CA ASN A 87 -10.95 1.20 -4.88
C ASN A 87 -11.67 -0.14 -5.10
N VAL A 88 -12.59 -0.46 -4.21
CA VAL A 88 -13.45 -1.64 -4.32
C VAL A 88 -14.89 -1.18 -4.49
N GLU A 89 -15.48 -1.49 -5.64
CA GLU A 89 -16.92 -1.41 -5.78
C GLU A 89 -17.55 -2.64 -5.13
N VAL A 90 -18.41 -2.41 -4.16
CA VAL A 90 -19.16 -3.47 -3.49
C VAL A 90 -20.57 -3.48 -4.09
N GLY A 91 -21.01 -4.66 -4.55
CA GLY A 91 -22.35 -4.85 -5.07
C GLY A 91 -23.44 -4.51 -4.03
N PHE A 92 -24.65 -4.29 -4.49
CA PHE A 92 -25.79 -3.98 -3.64
C PHE A 92 -26.12 -5.14 -2.69
N GLY A 93 -26.47 -4.80 -1.45
CA GLY A 93 -27.03 -5.74 -0.48
C GLY A 93 -26.02 -6.47 0.41
N TYR A 94 -24.71 -6.33 0.19
CA TYR A 94 -23.71 -6.94 1.07
C TYR A 94 -23.52 -6.11 2.33
N THR A 95 -23.58 -6.76 3.49
CA THR A 95 -23.31 -6.16 4.80
C THR A 95 -21.81 -6.09 5.09
N GLY A 96 -21.43 -5.32 6.12
CA GLY A 96 -20.04 -5.27 6.59
C GLY A 96 -19.50 -6.66 6.92
N LYS A 97 -20.30 -7.50 7.58
CA LYS A 97 -19.95 -8.88 7.94
C LYS A 97 -19.75 -9.77 6.71
N ASP A 98 -20.63 -9.68 5.70
CA ASP A 98 -20.49 -10.46 4.46
C ASP A 98 -19.17 -10.16 3.75
N ILE A 99 -18.79 -8.88 3.71
CA ILE A 99 -17.52 -8.46 3.10
C ILE A 99 -16.34 -9.05 3.87
N VAL A 100 -16.36 -9.04 5.20
CA VAL A 100 -15.25 -9.57 5.99
C VAL A 100 -15.18 -11.08 5.89
N LEU A 101 -16.32 -11.78 5.93
CA LEU A 101 -16.41 -13.22 5.71
C LEU A 101 -15.92 -13.66 4.34
N ALA A 102 -16.09 -12.82 3.30
CA ALA A 102 -15.51 -13.11 1.98
C ALA A 102 -13.98 -13.31 2.02
N GLY A 103 -13.27 -12.75 3.02
CA GLY A 103 -11.86 -13.04 3.28
C GLY A 103 -11.58 -14.51 3.57
N ARG A 104 -12.57 -15.26 4.03
CA ARG A 104 -12.47 -16.68 4.38
C ARG A 104 -12.69 -17.65 3.23
N TYR A 105 -13.17 -17.18 2.06
CA TYR A 105 -13.51 -18.06 0.92
C TYR A 105 -12.39 -18.99 0.46
N SER A 106 -11.13 -18.59 0.57
CA SER A 106 -10.01 -19.46 0.23
C SER A 106 -9.89 -20.69 1.12
N TYR A 107 -10.45 -20.66 2.34
CA TYR A 107 -10.44 -21.75 3.32
C TYR A 107 -11.74 -22.57 3.32
N MET A 108 -12.83 -21.98 2.81
CA MET A 108 -14.13 -22.68 2.77
C MET A 108 -14.11 -23.87 1.82
N LYS A 109 -14.74 -24.95 2.25
CA LYS A 109 -15.05 -26.11 1.39
C LYS A 109 -16.44 -25.86 0.81
N TRP A 110 -16.61 -26.09 -0.50
CA TRP A 110 -17.86 -25.81 -1.23
C TRP A 110 -19.12 -26.50 -0.64
N TRP A 111 -18.94 -27.57 0.16
CA TRP A 111 -20.03 -28.31 0.85
C TRP A 111 -20.19 -27.98 2.34
N LYS A 112 -19.33 -27.14 2.90
CA LYS A 112 -19.44 -26.60 4.26
C LYS A 112 -19.58 -25.10 4.11
N GLY A 113 -20.75 -24.56 4.44
CA GLY A 113 -20.94 -23.12 4.56
C GLY A 113 -19.97 -22.48 5.57
N GLU A 114 -20.23 -21.25 5.90
CA GLU A 114 -19.50 -20.50 6.93
C GLU A 114 -19.50 -21.28 8.24
N SER A 115 -18.35 -21.33 8.90
CA SER A 115 -18.27 -21.95 10.23
C SER A 115 -18.48 -20.88 11.31
N ILE A 116 -18.99 -21.28 12.48
CA ILE A 116 -19.12 -20.39 13.64
C ILE A 116 -17.77 -19.72 13.96
N SER A 117 -16.66 -20.43 13.79
CA SER A 117 -15.32 -19.89 14.01
C SER A 117 -14.91 -18.83 12.97
N ASP A 118 -15.40 -18.90 11.72
CA ASP A 118 -15.14 -17.89 10.69
C ASP A 118 -15.92 -16.60 10.97
N GLU A 119 -17.17 -16.73 11.45
CA GLU A 119 -17.98 -15.59 11.85
C GLU A 119 -17.40 -14.87 13.08
N GLU A 120 -16.99 -15.63 14.11
CA GLU A 120 -16.31 -15.08 15.29
C GLU A 120 -15.02 -14.34 14.92
N LEU A 121 -14.22 -14.91 14.01
CA LEU A 121 -13.00 -14.26 13.52
C LEU A 121 -13.32 -12.97 12.75
N ALA A 122 -14.33 -12.99 11.88
CA ALA A 122 -14.76 -11.81 11.14
C ALA A 122 -15.18 -10.68 12.09
N LEU A 123 -16.00 -10.98 13.11
CA LEU A 123 -16.43 -10.00 14.10
C LEU A 123 -15.27 -9.46 14.95
N LYS A 124 -14.28 -10.28 15.31
CA LYS A 124 -13.06 -9.83 16.01
C LYS A 124 -12.22 -8.91 15.12
N CYS A 125 -12.10 -9.22 13.83
CA CYS A 125 -11.40 -8.32 12.88
C CYS A 125 -12.15 -6.99 12.73
N MET A 126 -13.49 -7.01 12.70
CA MET A 126 -14.32 -5.80 12.66
C MET A 126 -14.22 -4.99 13.96
N GLU A 127 -14.19 -5.67 15.12
CA GLU A 127 -13.97 -5.01 16.40
C GLU A 127 -12.61 -4.30 16.45
N TYR A 128 -11.57 -4.96 15.97
CA TYR A 128 -10.22 -4.39 15.88
C TYR A 128 -10.18 -3.13 14.98
N THR A 129 -10.86 -3.16 13.83
CA THR A 129 -10.92 -2.02 12.91
C THR A 129 -11.98 -0.98 13.27
N GLY A 130 -12.65 -1.11 14.43
CA GLY A 130 -13.70 -0.19 14.90
C GLY A 130 -14.90 -0.14 13.97
N THR A 131 -15.32 -1.29 13.44
CA THR A 131 -16.44 -1.40 12.49
C THR A 131 -17.47 -2.47 12.90
N LYS A 132 -17.39 -3.00 14.14
CA LYS A 132 -18.27 -4.07 14.61
C LYS A 132 -19.75 -3.69 14.59
N GLU A 133 -20.06 -2.44 14.91
CA GLU A 133 -21.41 -1.88 14.86
C GLU A 133 -21.98 -1.77 13.44
N LEU A 134 -21.13 -1.91 12.42
CA LEU A 134 -21.52 -1.88 11.01
C LEU A 134 -21.68 -3.31 10.44
N ALA A 135 -21.60 -4.36 11.25
CA ALA A 135 -21.62 -5.73 10.79
C ALA A 135 -22.85 -6.05 9.93
N GLU A 136 -24.03 -5.64 10.38
CA GLU A 136 -25.30 -5.89 9.69
C GLU A 136 -25.70 -4.73 8.73
N ARG A 137 -24.87 -3.68 8.60
CA ARG A 137 -25.19 -2.54 7.76
C ARG A 137 -24.71 -2.76 6.33
N PRO A 138 -25.50 -2.43 5.30
CA PRO A 138 -25.07 -2.46 3.90
C PRO A 138 -23.82 -1.57 3.68
N VAL A 139 -22.80 -2.09 3.00
CA VAL A 139 -21.51 -1.38 2.82
C VAL A 139 -21.63 -0.17 1.91
N ASN A 140 -22.65 -0.10 1.08
CA ASN A 140 -22.95 1.08 0.26
C ASN A 140 -23.58 2.24 1.05
N GLU A 141 -23.98 2.02 2.31
CA GLU A 141 -24.57 3.04 3.20
C GLU A 141 -23.58 3.56 4.26
N VAL A 142 -22.33 3.12 4.23
CA VAL A 142 -21.29 3.58 5.17
C VAL A 142 -20.40 4.63 4.51
N SER A 143 -19.69 5.44 5.32
CA SER A 143 -18.73 6.41 4.81
C SER A 143 -17.53 5.75 4.14
N GLY A 144 -16.78 6.48 3.30
CA GLY A 144 -15.59 5.97 2.64
C GLY A 144 -14.54 5.44 3.63
N GLY A 145 -14.29 6.14 4.74
CA GLY A 145 -13.38 5.69 5.79
C GLY A 145 -13.87 4.46 6.53
N GLN A 146 -15.18 4.35 6.80
CA GLN A 146 -15.78 3.13 7.37
C GLN A 146 -15.64 1.94 6.43
N LYS A 147 -15.90 2.14 5.14
CA LYS A 147 -15.72 1.13 4.10
C LYS A 147 -14.25 0.66 4.02
N GLN A 148 -13.30 1.58 4.07
CA GLN A 148 -11.86 1.25 4.06
C GLN A 148 -11.48 0.37 5.26
N ARG A 149 -12.02 0.67 6.46
CA ARG A 149 -11.79 -0.13 7.67
C ARG A 149 -12.44 -1.52 7.60
N ILE A 150 -13.64 -1.63 6.99
CA ILE A 150 -14.28 -2.94 6.73
C ILE A 150 -13.43 -3.77 5.76
N LEU A 151 -12.90 -3.16 4.70
CA LEU A 151 -12.01 -3.85 3.76
C LEU A 151 -10.69 -4.28 4.41
N LEU A 152 -10.15 -3.49 5.34
CA LEU A 152 -9.00 -3.89 6.14
C LEU A 152 -9.35 -5.10 7.02
N ALA A 153 -10.50 -5.11 7.69
CA ALA A 153 -10.97 -6.26 8.47
C ALA A 153 -11.04 -7.54 7.60
N LYS A 154 -11.53 -7.44 6.36
CA LYS A 154 -11.52 -8.54 5.39
C LYS A 154 -10.12 -9.11 5.15
N VAL A 155 -9.13 -8.22 4.93
CA VAL A 155 -7.74 -8.63 4.71
C VAL A 155 -7.16 -9.35 5.93
N LEU A 156 -7.47 -8.86 7.13
CA LEU A 156 -7.05 -9.50 8.39
C LEU A 156 -7.70 -10.86 8.59
N ALA A 157 -9.00 -10.97 8.30
CA ALA A 157 -9.75 -12.22 8.40
C ALA A 157 -9.22 -13.30 7.45
N GLN A 158 -8.53 -12.93 6.37
CA GLN A 158 -7.91 -13.88 5.45
C GLN A 158 -6.72 -14.63 6.06
N GLN A 159 -6.09 -14.14 7.14
CA GLN A 159 -5.02 -14.80 7.93
C GLN A 159 -3.78 -15.24 7.11
N THR A 160 -3.48 -14.60 6.01
CA THR A 160 -2.34 -14.95 5.14
C THR A 160 -0.98 -14.58 5.77
N PRO A 161 0.13 -15.22 5.36
CA PRO A 161 1.47 -14.82 5.76
C PRO A 161 1.93 -13.49 5.14
N ILE A 162 1.37 -13.09 3.99
CA ILE A 162 1.74 -11.89 3.26
C ILE A 162 0.51 -10.99 3.10
N LEU A 163 0.67 -9.69 3.36
CA LEU A 163 -0.36 -8.67 3.17
C LEU A 163 0.13 -7.62 2.16
N PHE A 164 -0.66 -7.39 1.13
CA PHE A 164 -0.49 -6.29 0.20
C PHE A 164 -1.53 -5.23 0.48
N LEU A 165 -1.09 -4.00 0.76
CA LEU A 165 -1.93 -2.88 1.13
C LEU A 165 -1.73 -1.75 0.12
N ASP A 166 -2.71 -1.55 -0.77
CA ASP A 166 -2.65 -0.50 -1.79
C ASP A 166 -3.32 0.77 -1.24
N GLU A 167 -2.51 1.71 -0.78
CA GLU A 167 -2.93 2.97 -0.14
C GLU A 167 -3.91 2.76 1.02
N PRO A 168 -3.54 1.99 2.07
CA PRO A 168 -4.45 1.63 3.15
C PRO A 168 -4.94 2.81 3.99
N THR A 169 -4.26 3.95 3.90
CA THR A 169 -4.49 5.17 4.71
C THR A 169 -5.35 6.22 4.01
N THR A 170 -5.66 6.03 2.73
CA THR A 170 -6.43 7.00 1.94
C THR A 170 -7.83 7.22 2.52
N GLY A 171 -8.18 8.49 2.75
CA GLY A 171 -9.48 8.88 3.30
C GLY A 171 -9.65 8.66 4.80
N LEU A 172 -8.57 8.32 5.52
CA LEU A 172 -8.55 8.18 6.97
C LEU A 172 -7.88 9.40 7.61
N ASP A 173 -8.31 9.71 8.84
CA ASP A 173 -7.67 10.73 9.65
C ASP A 173 -6.29 10.27 10.18
N MET A 174 -5.51 11.22 10.69
CA MET A 174 -4.14 11.02 11.14
C MET A 174 -4.01 9.90 12.19
N VAL A 175 -4.97 9.77 13.09
CA VAL A 175 -4.93 8.76 14.17
C VAL A 175 -5.06 7.37 13.58
N TYR A 176 -6.03 7.15 12.71
CA TYR A 176 -6.23 5.86 12.05
C TYR A 176 -5.10 5.52 11.07
N GLN A 177 -4.53 6.52 10.39
CA GLN A 177 -3.34 6.30 9.55
C GLN A 177 -2.19 5.72 10.38
N GLU A 178 -1.87 6.34 11.52
CA GLU A 178 -0.80 5.86 12.39
C GLU A 178 -1.12 4.48 13.00
N GLU A 179 -2.38 4.21 13.34
CA GLU A 179 -2.82 2.90 13.82
C GLU A 179 -2.56 1.78 12.81
N ILE A 180 -2.83 2.00 11.52
CA ILE A 180 -2.54 1.03 10.46
C ILE A 180 -1.05 0.70 10.39
N PHE A 181 -0.19 1.71 10.45
CA PHE A 181 1.26 1.49 10.43
C PHE A 181 1.75 0.76 11.68
N ARG A 182 1.29 1.16 12.86
CA ARG A 182 1.63 0.52 14.14
C ARG A 182 1.20 -0.95 14.14
N PHE A 183 0.00 -1.23 13.65
CA PHE A 183 -0.51 -2.59 13.53
C PHE A 183 0.28 -3.41 12.52
N SER A 184 0.61 -2.83 11.38
CA SER A 184 1.48 -3.48 10.38
C SER A 184 2.82 -3.87 11.00
N LYS A 185 3.40 -3.00 11.85
CA LYS A 185 4.62 -3.31 12.58
C LYS A 185 4.44 -4.49 13.54
N ALA A 186 3.37 -4.51 14.32
CA ALA A 186 3.08 -5.63 15.23
C ALA A 186 2.90 -6.95 14.46
N LEU A 187 2.22 -6.94 13.30
CA LEU A 187 2.08 -8.12 12.44
C LEU A 187 3.44 -8.61 11.90
N ALA A 188 4.33 -7.68 11.50
CA ALA A 188 5.66 -8.03 11.02
C ALA A 188 6.52 -8.65 12.12
N GLU A 189 6.46 -8.13 13.34
CA GLU A 189 7.10 -8.70 14.52
C GLU A 189 6.59 -10.12 14.83
N MET A 190 5.34 -10.44 14.46
CA MET A 190 4.78 -11.80 14.51
C MET A 190 5.12 -12.66 13.27
N GLY A 191 5.99 -12.18 12.38
CA GLY A 191 6.48 -12.92 11.22
C GLY A 191 5.62 -12.78 9.95
N LYS A 192 4.61 -11.90 9.93
CA LYS A 192 3.89 -11.53 8.70
C LYS A 192 4.77 -10.60 7.86
N THR A 193 4.58 -10.62 6.55
CA THR A 193 5.27 -9.70 5.63
C THR A 193 4.28 -8.76 4.99
N ILE A 194 4.59 -7.47 5.00
CA ILE A 194 3.69 -6.43 4.52
C ILE A 194 4.36 -5.65 3.39
N LEU A 195 3.69 -5.57 2.23
CA LEU A 195 4.04 -4.63 1.17
C LEU A 195 2.91 -3.60 1.10
N MET A 196 3.25 -2.33 1.26
CA MET A 196 2.24 -1.27 1.23
C MET A 196 2.65 -0.12 0.29
N VAL A 197 1.70 0.33 -0.51
CA VAL A 197 1.83 1.60 -1.23
C VAL A 197 1.52 2.72 -0.26
N VAL A 198 2.46 3.68 -0.13
CA VAL A 198 2.41 4.72 0.89
C VAL A 198 2.63 6.10 0.28
N HIS A 199 1.86 7.08 0.74
CA HIS A 199 2.02 8.48 0.41
C HIS A 199 2.61 9.28 1.60
N GLU A 200 2.38 8.84 2.83
CA GLU A 200 2.81 9.48 4.06
C GLU A 200 4.27 9.12 4.36
N LEU A 201 5.22 9.88 3.77
CA LEU A 201 6.66 9.59 3.87
C LEU A 201 7.18 9.54 5.31
N ASN A 202 6.63 10.38 6.20
CA ASN A 202 7.02 10.42 7.60
C ASN A 202 6.61 9.15 8.35
N LEU A 203 5.40 8.62 8.08
CA LEU A 203 4.97 7.34 8.63
C LEU A 203 5.76 6.18 8.03
N ALA A 204 6.06 6.22 6.72
CA ALA A 204 6.92 5.22 6.09
C ALA A 204 8.32 5.20 6.71
N ALA A 205 8.91 6.38 6.98
CA ALA A 205 10.21 6.49 7.64
C ALA A 205 10.21 5.89 9.05
N LYS A 206 9.12 6.07 9.80
CA LYS A 206 8.97 5.62 11.19
C LYS A 206 8.71 4.11 11.30
N TYR A 207 7.96 3.54 10.38
CA TYR A 207 7.39 2.19 10.55
C TYR A 207 7.88 1.16 9.56
N CYS A 208 8.26 1.55 8.31
CA CYS A 208 8.75 0.60 7.34
C CYS A 208 10.19 0.17 7.66
N SER A 209 10.47 -1.12 7.54
CA SER A 209 11.83 -1.65 7.66
C SER A 209 12.65 -1.44 6.37
N ARG A 210 11.95 -1.27 5.23
CA ARG A 210 12.52 -1.11 3.90
C ARG A 210 11.62 -0.25 3.02
N ILE A 211 12.23 0.51 2.13
CA ILE A 211 11.56 1.37 1.17
C ILE A 211 12.02 1.01 -0.24
N ILE A 212 11.06 0.82 -1.15
CA ILE A 212 11.29 0.74 -2.59
C ILE A 212 10.74 2.02 -3.21
N LEU A 213 11.62 2.87 -3.69
CA LEU A 213 11.28 4.14 -4.32
C LEU A 213 11.23 3.97 -5.83
N LEU A 214 10.05 4.20 -6.41
CA LEU A 214 9.78 4.12 -7.84
C LEU A 214 9.81 5.51 -8.49
N GLY A 215 10.34 5.59 -9.69
CA GLY A 215 10.32 6.78 -10.52
C GLY A 215 11.03 6.56 -11.84
N GLU A 216 10.77 7.40 -12.82
CA GLU A 216 11.39 7.33 -14.16
C GLU A 216 11.25 5.93 -14.82
N GLY A 217 10.16 5.21 -14.52
CA GLY A 217 9.90 3.87 -15.07
C GLY A 217 10.75 2.75 -14.47
N THR A 218 11.42 2.95 -13.33
CA THR A 218 12.28 1.95 -12.67
C THR A 218 12.30 2.11 -11.15
N VAL A 219 13.08 1.27 -10.48
CA VAL A 219 13.43 1.43 -9.05
C VAL A 219 14.59 2.41 -8.93
N ILE A 220 14.34 3.59 -8.36
CA ILE A 220 15.36 4.63 -8.13
C ILE A 220 16.25 4.27 -6.93
N ALA A 221 15.63 3.73 -5.87
CA ALA A 221 16.33 3.33 -4.66
C ALA A 221 15.57 2.20 -3.96
N ASP A 222 16.32 1.32 -3.31
CA ASP A 222 15.81 0.20 -2.52
C ASP A 222 16.70 0.00 -1.29
N GLY A 223 16.13 0.04 -0.10
CA GLY A 223 16.90 -0.09 1.13
C GLY A 223 16.16 0.40 2.38
N ARG A 224 16.90 0.50 3.47
CA ARG A 224 16.37 1.06 4.73
C ARG A 224 15.93 2.52 4.53
N PRO A 225 14.92 2.99 5.27
CA PRO A 225 14.46 4.38 5.18
C PRO A 225 15.60 5.40 5.25
N ASP A 226 16.58 5.22 6.14
CA ASP A 226 17.72 6.11 6.29
C ASP A 226 18.56 6.29 5.03
N ASN A 227 18.67 5.25 4.22
CA ASN A 227 19.45 5.26 2.98
C ASN A 227 18.66 5.81 1.80
N VAL A 228 17.34 5.60 1.78
CA VAL A 228 16.45 6.02 0.69
C VAL A 228 15.97 7.46 0.89
N PHE A 229 15.62 7.83 2.11
CA PHE A 229 15.11 9.16 2.43
C PHE A 229 16.26 10.16 2.63
N THR A 230 16.92 10.46 1.53
CA THR A 230 17.91 11.53 1.46
C THR A 230 17.37 12.67 0.59
N GLU A 231 17.76 13.91 0.87
CA GLU A 231 17.35 15.09 0.09
C GLU A 231 17.64 14.89 -1.41
N LYS A 232 18.81 14.33 -1.73
CA LYS A 232 19.24 14.09 -3.13
C LYS A 232 18.32 13.08 -3.84
N ILE A 233 18.04 11.93 -3.22
CA ILE A 233 17.24 10.86 -3.83
C ILE A 233 15.78 11.32 -3.96
N LEU A 234 15.21 11.90 -2.89
CA LEU A 234 13.82 12.36 -2.90
C LEU A 234 13.62 13.53 -3.86
N SER A 235 14.53 14.52 -3.88
CA SER A 235 14.43 15.64 -4.82
C SER A 235 14.47 15.18 -6.27
N LYS A 236 15.29 14.17 -6.59
CA LYS A 236 15.28 13.54 -7.92
C LYS A 236 13.97 12.84 -8.22
N ALA A 237 13.48 11.99 -7.30
CA ALA A 237 12.29 11.17 -7.49
C ALA A 237 11.01 12.00 -7.63
N TYR A 238 10.90 13.09 -6.87
CA TYR A 238 9.72 13.97 -6.87
C TYR A 238 9.84 15.18 -7.79
N ASN A 239 11.00 15.34 -8.46
CA ASN A 239 11.31 16.50 -9.30
C ASN A 239 11.01 17.84 -8.59
N ALA A 240 11.34 17.92 -7.30
CA ALA A 240 11.09 19.06 -6.43
C ALA A 240 12.16 19.09 -5.33
N PRO A 241 12.59 20.28 -4.87
CA PRO A 241 13.53 20.38 -3.76
C PRO A 241 12.88 19.84 -2.47
N VAL A 242 13.46 18.77 -1.92
CA VAL A 242 13.00 18.13 -0.69
C VAL A 242 13.99 18.39 0.43
N ARG A 243 13.48 18.61 1.64
CA ARG A 243 14.24 18.72 2.88
C ARG A 243 13.98 17.50 3.75
N VAL A 244 15.04 16.95 4.34
CA VAL A 244 14.96 15.82 5.29
C VAL A 244 15.60 16.26 6.59
N ILE A 245 14.81 16.39 7.64
CA ILE A 245 15.27 16.75 8.99
C ILE A 245 15.46 15.46 9.80
N ARG A 246 16.63 15.36 10.43
CA ARG A 246 16.98 14.22 11.29
C ARG A 246 17.23 14.66 12.72
N SER A 247 16.98 13.76 13.68
CA SER A 247 17.35 13.93 15.07
C SER A 247 18.88 14.00 15.21
N HIS A 248 19.37 15.00 15.96
CA HIS A 248 20.80 15.11 16.26
C HIS A 248 21.36 13.96 17.10
N ASN A 249 20.51 13.34 17.94
CA ASN A 249 20.95 12.30 18.87
C ASN A 249 20.81 10.89 18.32
N THR A 250 19.74 10.60 17.55
CA THR A 250 19.39 9.24 17.09
C THR A 250 19.58 9.06 15.59
N ASN A 251 19.80 10.15 14.84
CA ASN A 251 19.82 10.19 13.37
C ASN A 251 18.51 9.70 12.72
N GLU A 252 17.44 9.54 13.49
CA GLU A 252 16.12 9.19 13.00
C GLU A 252 15.52 10.34 12.18
N ILE A 253 14.74 10.00 11.16
CA ILE A 253 14.04 10.98 10.33
C ILE A 253 12.87 11.54 11.14
N ILE A 254 12.89 12.88 11.37
CA ILE A 254 11.83 13.58 12.08
C ILE A 254 10.79 14.12 11.08
N GLU A 255 11.26 14.68 9.97
CA GLU A 255 10.40 15.35 9.00
C GLU A 255 10.95 15.23 7.58
N ILE A 256 10.05 15.03 6.64
CA ILE A 256 10.29 15.13 5.20
C ILE A 256 9.30 16.15 4.65
N SER A 257 9.80 17.23 4.08
CA SER A 257 9.01 18.34 3.55
C SER A 257 9.62 18.89 2.26
N THR A 258 8.87 19.68 1.52
CA THR A 258 9.40 20.41 0.36
C THR A 258 10.10 21.68 0.81
N LYS A 259 11.22 22.05 0.17
CA LYS A 259 11.85 23.35 0.33
C LYS A 259 11.07 24.38 -0.51
N GLU A 260 11.06 25.63 -0.06
CA GLU A 260 10.54 26.71 -0.89
C GLU A 260 11.34 26.83 -2.19
N ASP A 261 10.61 26.83 -3.31
CA ASP A 261 11.17 27.02 -4.64
C ASP A 261 10.86 28.45 -5.10
N ASN A 262 11.89 29.29 -5.11
CA ASN A 262 11.74 30.69 -5.54
C ASN A 262 11.18 30.84 -6.97
N GLY A 263 11.43 29.89 -7.85
CA GLY A 263 10.89 29.90 -9.21
C GLY A 263 9.38 29.58 -9.27
N ARG A 264 8.88 28.72 -8.37
CA ARG A 264 7.43 28.49 -8.21
C ARG A 264 6.76 29.71 -7.58
N CYS A 265 7.36 30.28 -6.55
CA CYS A 265 6.85 31.48 -5.89
C CYS A 265 6.69 32.65 -6.87
N GLN A 266 7.56 32.80 -7.85
CA GLN A 266 7.43 33.84 -8.88
C GLN A 266 6.25 33.56 -9.82
N ARG A 267 6.10 32.32 -10.33
CA ARG A 267 4.95 31.93 -11.16
C ARG A 267 3.62 32.01 -10.43
N ASP A 268 3.61 31.70 -9.15
CA ASP A 268 2.39 31.80 -8.30
C ASP A 268 2.01 33.28 -8.13
N LYS A 269 2.98 34.21 -7.97
CA LYS A 269 2.73 35.65 -7.91
C LYS A 269 2.13 36.18 -9.20
N GLU A 270 2.70 35.83 -10.36
CA GLU A 270 2.17 36.21 -11.67
C GLU A 270 0.75 35.70 -11.88
N LEU A 271 0.45 34.46 -11.49
CA LEU A 271 -0.88 33.89 -11.57
C LEU A 271 -1.86 34.59 -10.60
N LEU A 272 -1.44 34.84 -9.36
CA LEU A 272 -2.23 35.54 -8.37
C LEU A 272 -2.55 36.99 -8.81
N GLU A 273 -1.60 37.70 -9.40
CA GLU A 273 -1.84 39.00 -10.00
C GLU A 273 -2.89 38.94 -11.13
N LEU A 274 -2.78 37.94 -12.02
CA LEU A 274 -3.76 37.74 -13.09
C LEU A 274 -5.20 37.41 -12.55
N ILE A 275 -5.27 36.63 -11.47
CA ILE A 275 -6.56 36.26 -10.86
C ILE A 275 -7.14 37.43 -10.07
N CYS A 276 -6.32 38.19 -9.35
CA CYS A 276 -6.75 39.30 -8.51
C CYS A 276 -7.04 40.58 -9.31
N CYS A 277 -6.36 40.82 -10.43
CA CYS A 277 -6.57 42.02 -11.26
C CYS A 277 -7.83 42.01 -12.12
N LYS A 278 -8.63 40.93 -12.14
CA LYS A 278 -9.93 40.90 -12.86
C LYS A 278 -11.11 41.55 -12.09
N GLY A 279 -10.84 42.29 -11.03
CA GLY A 279 -11.83 42.98 -10.21
C GLY A 279 -11.92 44.49 -10.39
N SER A 280 -11.19 45.09 -11.36
CA SER A 280 -11.27 46.54 -11.62
C SER A 280 -11.59 46.80 -13.11
N ILE A 281 -12.84 46.54 -13.46
CA ILE A 281 -13.41 47.16 -14.65
C ILE A 281 -14.33 48.25 -14.10
N CYS A 282 -13.85 49.50 -14.22
CA CYS A 282 -14.70 50.69 -14.17
C CYS A 282 -15.75 50.69 -15.24
#